data_5e82fbfade59318d4eeeb7debf11733d
#
_entry.id   5e82fbfade59318d4eeeb7debf11733d
#
_cell.length_a   1.000
_cell.length_b   1.000
_cell.length_c   1.000
_cell.angle_alpha   90.00
_cell.angle_beta   90.00
_cell.angle_gamma   90.00
#
_symmetry.space_group_name_H-M   'P 1'
#
loop_
_entity.id
_entity.type
_entity.pdbx_description
1 polymer ?
#
loop_
_entity_poly.entity_id
_entity_poly.type
_entity_poly.pdbx_seq_one_letter_code
_entity_poly.pdbx_strand_id
1 'polypeptide(L)'
;MKSSGGTSETTAILLSGGLDSAILLGHLLDQGVRVQPIYIATDCIWQAAEQQAIEQFLAVLGSDATLPLVELAVPLADLYGEHWSMTGSNVPDESTSDEAVLLWGRNPLLLVKAMLWCSMHGISRLALATLQGNPFSDASPRFFRQFAMSLATATCTDVNILRPFAEMSKAEILGLRSDLPLHLTVSCLAPRAGKHCGVCNKCAERAEALRLMPGGDPTIYANELGLVDQIF
;
A
#
# COMPACT_ATOMS: atom_id res chain seq x y z
N MET A 1 -39.46 -0.41 -21.06
CA MET A 1 -38.06 -0.87 -20.98
C MET A 1 -37.31 0.13 -20.13
N LYS A 2 -37.08 -0.17 -18.86
CA LYS A 2 -36.25 0.65 -18.00
C LYS A 2 -34.81 0.22 -18.26
N SER A 3 -33.99 1.13 -18.79
CA SER A 3 -32.54 0.94 -18.89
C SER A 3 -31.98 0.75 -17.45
N SER A 4 -31.52 -0.45 -17.16
CA SER A 4 -30.73 -0.73 -15.97
C SER A 4 -29.41 0.05 -16.10
N GLY A 5 -29.35 1.23 -15.50
CA GLY A 5 -28.10 1.91 -15.26
C GLY A 5 -27.25 0.99 -14.39
N GLY A 6 -26.26 0.34 -14.99
CA GLY A 6 -25.31 -0.48 -14.27
C GLY A 6 -24.59 0.39 -13.25
N THR A 7 -24.92 0.22 -11.98
CA THR A 7 -24.09 0.76 -10.91
C THR A 7 -22.73 0.08 -11.04
N SER A 8 -21.70 0.83 -11.44
CA SER A 8 -20.33 0.33 -11.51
C SER A 8 -20.01 -0.32 -10.15
N GLU A 9 -19.68 -1.60 -10.18
CA GLU A 9 -19.44 -2.38 -8.97
C GLU A 9 -18.25 -1.78 -8.23
N THR A 10 -18.45 -1.43 -6.95
CA THR A 10 -17.41 -0.81 -6.13
C THR A 10 -16.34 -1.84 -5.78
N THR A 11 -15.08 -1.47 -5.93
CA THR A 11 -13.93 -2.25 -5.46
C THR A 11 -13.26 -1.51 -4.31
N ALA A 12 -13.09 -2.16 -3.16
CA ALA A 12 -12.28 -1.62 -2.08
C ALA A 12 -10.79 -1.82 -2.38
N ILE A 13 -9.94 -0.94 -1.87
CA ILE A 13 -8.49 -1.11 -1.89
C ILE A 13 -7.89 -0.88 -0.50
N LEU A 14 -6.83 -1.60 -0.15
CA LEU A 14 -5.96 -1.20 0.94
C LEU A 14 -5.03 -0.10 0.45
N LEU A 15 -5.24 1.12 0.95
CA LEU A 15 -4.47 2.31 0.60
C LEU A 15 -3.53 2.67 1.74
N SER A 16 -2.24 2.35 1.60
CA SER A 16 -1.23 2.58 2.63
C SER A 16 -0.48 3.92 2.51
N GLY A 17 -0.83 4.74 1.52
CA GLY A 17 -0.05 5.95 1.19
C GLY A 17 1.26 5.68 0.44
N GLY A 18 1.63 4.41 0.24
CA GLY A 18 2.81 4.01 -0.53
C GLY A 18 2.60 4.06 -2.04
N LEU A 19 3.71 4.02 -2.80
CA LEU A 19 3.74 4.06 -4.26
C LEU A 19 2.77 3.08 -4.91
N ASP A 20 2.86 1.81 -4.51
CA ASP A 20 2.14 0.73 -5.19
C ASP A 20 0.62 0.86 -5.00
N SER A 21 0.18 1.19 -3.79
CA SER A 21 -1.25 1.38 -3.49
C SER A 21 -1.83 2.64 -4.15
N ALA A 22 -1.04 3.70 -4.28
CA ALA A 22 -1.42 4.91 -5.00
C ALA A 22 -1.57 4.66 -6.52
N ILE A 23 -0.63 3.91 -7.10
CA ILE A 23 -0.70 3.49 -8.51
C ILE A 23 -1.91 2.57 -8.74
N LEU A 24 -2.19 1.64 -7.83
CA LEU A 24 -3.36 0.76 -7.90
C LEU A 24 -4.67 1.57 -7.91
N LEU A 25 -4.78 2.56 -7.03
CA LEU A 25 -5.93 3.46 -7.01
C LEU A 25 -6.12 4.14 -8.37
N GLY A 26 -5.09 4.80 -8.88
CA GLY A 26 -5.14 5.46 -10.18
C GLY A 26 -5.45 4.52 -11.34
N HIS A 27 -4.88 3.32 -11.33
CA HIS A 27 -5.10 2.30 -12.35
C HIS A 27 -6.58 1.81 -12.38
N LEU A 28 -7.19 1.58 -11.22
CA LEU A 28 -8.59 1.19 -11.14
C LEU A 28 -9.53 2.32 -11.58
N LEU A 29 -9.21 3.56 -11.24
CA LEU A 29 -9.98 4.73 -11.67
C LEU A 29 -9.95 4.90 -13.19
N ASP A 30 -8.81 4.67 -13.85
CA ASP A 30 -8.70 4.69 -15.32
C ASP A 30 -9.55 3.62 -15.99
N GLN A 31 -9.75 2.50 -15.32
CA GLN A 31 -10.64 1.44 -15.80
C GLN A 31 -12.13 1.77 -15.56
N GLY A 32 -12.44 2.94 -15.02
CA GLY A 32 -13.82 3.35 -14.72
C GLY A 32 -14.40 2.66 -13.48
N VAL A 33 -13.55 2.07 -12.63
CA VAL A 33 -13.99 1.40 -11.41
C VAL A 33 -14.28 2.44 -10.33
N ARG A 34 -15.39 2.30 -9.62
CA ARG A 34 -15.67 3.06 -8.41
C ARG A 34 -14.87 2.47 -7.25
N VAL A 35 -14.03 3.26 -6.60
CA VAL A 35 -13.08 2.75 -5.61
C VAL A 35 -13.42 3.22 -4.21
N GLN A 36 -13.41 2.27 -3.26
CA GLN A 36 -13.48 2.53 -1.83
C GLN A 36 -12.09 2.39 -1.21
N PRO A 37 -11.37 3.48 -0.93
CA PRO A 37 -10.10 3.39 -0.21
C PRO A 37 -10.33 3.07 1.26
N ILE A 38 -9.53 2.14 1.77
CA ILE A 38 -9.49 1.74 3.18
C ILE A 38 -8.05 1.86 3.68
N TYR A 39 -7.83 2.64 4.71
CA TYR A 39 -6.59 2.70 5.46
C TYR A 39 -6.75 1.95 6.79
N ILE A 40 -5.72 1.24 7.22
CA ILE A 40 -5.72 0.55 8.52
C ILE A 40 -4.54 1.04 9.35
N ALA A 41 -4.85 1.81 10.38
CA ALA A 41 -3.90 2.29 11.36
C ALA A 41 -3.37 1.14 12.22
N THR A 42 -2.06 1.07 12.42
CA THR A 42 -1.38 -0.06 13.09
C THR A 42 -0.45 0.36 14.23
N ASP A 43 -0.44 1.63 14.58
CA ASP A 43 0.45 2.27 15.57
C ASP A 43 1.96 2.19 15.21
N CYS A 44 2.30 1.79 13.97
CA CYS A 44 3.68 1.85 13.51
C CYS A 44 4.18 3.30 13.46
N ILE A 45 5.48 3.50 13.69
CA ILE A 45 6.11 4.82 13.77
C ILE A 45 5.94 5.70 12.53
N TRP A 46 5.63 5.12 11.39
CA TRP A 46 5.37 5.84 10.13
C TRP A 46 3.88 6.13 9.87
N GLN A 47 2.97 5.71 10.77
CA GLN A 47 1.51 5.85 10.58
C GLN A 47 1.09 7.27 10.25
N ALA A 48 1.58 8.26 11.00
CA ALA A 48 1.22 9.66 10.75
C ALA A 48 1.66 10.15 9.35
N ALA A 49 2.80 9.65 8.84
CA ALA A 49 3.26 9.95 7.50
C ALA A 49 2.41 9.28 6.42
N GLU A 50 1.95 8.03 6.65
CA GLU A 50 1.01 7.35 5.76
C GLU A 50 -0.32 8.11 5.66
N GLN A 51 -0.92 8.49 6.79
CA GLN A 51 -2.18 9.24 6.84
C GLN A 51 -2.07 10.58 6.12
N GLN A 52 -1.01 11.33 6.38
CA GLN A 52 -0.75 12.61 5.70
C GLN A 52 -0.59 12.42 4.18
N ALA A 53 0.16 11.40 3.76
CA ALA A 53 0.37 11.09 2.35
C ALA A 53 -0.96 10.74 1.65
N ILE A 54 -1.80 9.91 2.28
CA ILE A 54 -3.11 9.54 1.75
C ILE A 54 -4.01 10.77 1.59
N GLU A 55 -4.10 11.61 2.60
CA GLU A 55 -4.91 12.83 2.57
C GLU A 55 -4.49 13.76 1.43
N GLN A 56 -3.19 14.04 1.31
CA GLN A 56 -2.64 14.90 0.26
C GLN A 56 -2.83 14.28 -1.13
N PHE A 57 -2.59 12.98 -1.28
CA PHE A 57 -2.74 12.29 -2.55
C PHE A 57 -4.19 12.29 -3.03
N LEU A 58 -5.15 11.96 -2.16
CA LEU A 58 -6.57 11.95 -2.48
C LEU A 58 -7.11 13.34 -2.82
N ALA A 59 -6.64 14.37 -2.11
CA ALA A 59 -7.01 15.77 -2.39
C ALA A 59 -6.57 16.23 -3.79
N VAL A 60 -5.37 15.85 -4.23
CA VAL A 60 -4.86 16.18 -5.56
C VAL A 60 -5.50 15.33 -6.66
N LEU A 61 -5.77 14.05 -6.37
CA LEU A 61 -6.39 13.15 -7.33
C LEU A 61 -7.81 13.59 -7.73
N GLY A 62 -8.61 14.10 -6.79
CA GLY A 62 -9.89 14.79 -7.03
C GLY A 62 -10.90 14.04 -7.87
N SER A 63 -11.02 12.71 -7.74
CA SER A 63 -11.88 11.88 -8.57
C SER A 63 -13.24 11.61 -7.91
N ASP A 64 -14.33 11.89 -8.61
CA ASP A 64 -15.72 11.59 -8.16
C ASP A 64 -15.98 10.06 -8.04
N ALA A 65 -15.16 9.23 -8.69
CA ALA A 65 -15.23 7.77 -8.59
C ALA A 65 -14.53 7.23 -7.34
N THR A 66 -13.81 8.08 -6.58
CA THR A 66 -13.22 7.73 -5.30
C THR A 66 -14.17 8.06 -4.18
N LEU A 67 -14.59 7.04 -3.42
CA LEU A 67 -15.41 7.21 -2.22
C LEU A 67 -14.59 7.82 -1.07
N PRO A 68 -15.23 8.41 -0.06
CA PRO A 68 -14.53 8.89 1.11
C PRO A 68 -13.64 7.81 1.74
N LEU A 69 -12.45 8.20 2.21
CA LEU A 69 -11.54 7.29 2.89
C LEU A 69 -12.20 6.66 4.13
N VAL A 70 -12.07 5.35 4.25
CA VAL A 70 -12.43 4.63 5.46
C VAL A 70 -11.16 4.37 6.27
N GLU A 71 -11.14 4.84 7.50
CA GLU A 71 -10.05 4.58 8.44
C GLU A 71 -10.49 3.54 9.47
N LEU A 72 -9.74 2.46 9.56
CA LEU A 72 -9.91 1.40 10.55
C LEU A 72 -8.63 1.30 11.38
N ALA A 73 -8.70 0.64 12.54
CA ALA A 73 -7.53 0.45 13.39
C ALA A 73 -7.33 -1.03 13.75
N VAL A 74 -6.08 -1.46 13.70
CA VAL A 74 -5.58 -2.74 14.23
C VAL A 74 -4.29 -2.41 14.99
N PRO A 75 -4.40 -1.97 16.26
CA PRO A 75 -3.21 -1.69 17.07
C PRO A 75 -2.32 -2.94 17.16
N LEU A 76 -1.02 -2.77 16.92
CA LEU A 76 -0.05 -3.87 16.91
C LEU A 76 0.98 -3.77 18.04
N ALA A 77 0.91 -2.75 18.88
CA ALA A 77 1.88 -2.50 19.94
C ALA A 77 1.93 -3.64 20.97
N ASP A 78 0.81 -4.26 21.29
CA ASP A 78 0.73 -5.41 22.22
C ASP A 78 1.32 -6.69 21.62
N LEU A 79 1.28 -6.83 20.28
CA LEU A 79 1.83 -7.98 19.55
C LEU A 79 3.33 -7.83 19.27
N TYR A 80 3.76 -6.64 18.85
CA TYR A 80 5.13 -6.41 18.41
C TYR A 80 6.07 -5.89 19.52
N GLY A 81 5.52 -5.29 20.59
CA GLY A 81 6.31 -4.82 21.72
C GLY A 81 7.45 -3.89 21.31
N GLU A 82 8.69 -4.27 21.65
CA GLU A 82 9.92 -3.49 21.36
C GLU A 82 10.43 -3.63 19.92
N HIS A 83 9.61 -4.10 18.99
CA HIS A 83 10.01 -4.21 17.59
C HIS A 83 10.34 -2.84 16.98
N TRP A 84 11.28 -2.80 16.03
CA TRP A 84 11.71 -1.55 15.38
C TRP A 84 10.57 -0.75 14.75
N SER A 85 9.51 -1.41 14.28
CA SER A 85 8.33 -0.75 13.70
C SER A 85 7.50 0.03 14.70
N MET A 86 7.63 -0.29 16.00
CA MET A 86 6.92 0.39 17.11
C MET A 86 7.82 1.43 17.78
N THR A 87 9.11 1.12 17.93
CA THR A 87 10.05 1.94 18.72
C THR A 87 10.89 2.91 17.89
N GLY A 88 11.10 2.61 16.60
CA GLY A 88 12.03 3.35 15.74
C GLY A 88 13.50 3.03 16.02
N SER A 89 13.80 2.07 16.88
CA SER A 89 15.17 1.63 17.19
C SER A 89 15.59 0.50 16.27
N ASN A 90 16.81 0.56 15.70
CA ASN A 90 17.33 -0.46 14.80
C ASN A 90 16.46 -0.69 13.54
N VAL A 91 15.93 0.38 12.98
CA VAL A 91 15.18 0.32 11.72
C VAL A 91 16.09 -0.24 10.62
N PRO A 92 15.63 -1.23 9.82
CA PRO A 92 16.40 -1.78 8.71
C PRO A 92 16.90 -0.69 7.77
N ASP A 93 18.20 -0.66 7.54
CA ASP A 93 18.88 0.30 6.68
C ASP A 93 18.99 -0.19 5.23
N GLU A 94 19.61 0.61 4.38
CA GLU A 94 19.79 0.35 2.96
C GLU A 94 20.60 -0.90 2.62
N SER A 95 21.40 -1.39 3.56
CA SER A 95 22.24 -2.59 3.39
C SER A 95 21.52 -3.89 3.77
N THR A 96 20.34 -3.79 4.38
CA THR A 96 19.59 -4.95 4.86
C THR A 96 18.77 -5.59 3.75
N SER A 97 18.61 -6.93 3.81
CA SER A 97 17.75 -7.66 2.89
C SER A 97 16.27 -7.34 3.09
N ASP A 98 15.44 -7.64 2.09
CA ASP A 98 13.99 -7.42 2.15
C ASP A 98 13.32 -8.22 3.28
N GLU A 99 13.89 -9.36 3.71
CA GLU A 99 13.37 -10.12 4.84
C GLU A 99 13.47 -9.35 6.16
N ALA A 100 14.41 -8.41 6.29
CA ALA A 100 14.57 -7.60 7.51
C ALA A 100 13.39 -6.67 7.78
N VAL A 101 12.60 -6.34 6.75
CA VAL A 101 11.39 -5.51 6.89
C VAL A 101 10.12 -6.32 7.11
N LEU A 102 10.22 -7.63 7.32
CA LEU A 102 9.07 -8.49 7.59
C LEU A 102 8.38 -8.08 8.90
N LEU A 103 7.10 -7.83 8.81
CA LEU A 103 6.20 -7.67 9.95
C LEU A 103 5.31 -8.92 10.06
N TRP A 104 5.62 -9.77 11.02
CA TRP A 104 4.97 -11.07 11.20
C TRP A 104 3.45 -10.96 11.32
N GLY A 105 2.73 -11.57 10.38
CA GLY A 105 1.27 -11.61 10.40
C GLY A 105 0.59 -10.28 10.05
N ARG A 106 1.31 -9.28 9.53
CA ARG A 106 0.72 -7.99 9.17
C ARG A 106 -0.38 -8.14 8.13
N ASN A 107 -0.12 -8.87 7.04
CA ASN A 107 -1.13 -9.04 5.99
C ASN A 107 -2.41 -9.72 6.47
N PRO A 108 -2.39 -10.84 7.23
CA PRO A 108 -3.60 -11.41 7.84
C PRO A 108 -4.40 -10.41 8.67
N LEU A 109 -3.73 -9.62 9.51
CA LEU A 109 -4.38 -8.65 10.41
C LEU A 109 -5.08 -7.52 9.64
N LEU A 110 -4.40 -6.97 8.62
CA LEU A 110 -5.00 -5.96 7.75
C LEU A 110 -6.17 -6.52 6.95
N LEU A 111 -6.00 -7.72 6.39
CA LEU A 111 -7.02 -8.36 5.56
C LEU A 111 -8.28 -8.71 6.33
N VAL A 112 -8.16 -9.28 7.53
CA VAL A 112 -9.32 -9.61 8.36
C VAL A 112 -10.18 -8.36 8.58
N LYS A 113 -9.54 -7.25 8.95
CA LYS A 113 -10.27 -6.01 9.24
C LYS A 113 -10.95 -5.42 8.01
N ALA A 114 -10.21 -5.35 6.89
CA ALA A 114 -10.74 -4.81 5.63
C ALA A 114 -11.86 -5.68 5.05
N MET A 115 -11.67 -6.99 5.02
CA MET A 115 -12.66 -7.91 4.43
C MET A 115 -13.94 -7.98 5.26
N LEU A 116 -13.85 -7.95 6.60
CA LEU A 116 -15.04 -7.85 7.46
C LEU A 116 -15.80 -6.55 7.20
N TRP A 117 -15.07 -5.44 7.09
CA TRP A 117 -15.70 -4.16 6.75
C TRP A 117 -16.40 -4.23 5.37
N CYS A 118 -15.73 -4.77 4.36
CA CYS A 118 -16.30 -4.97 3.02
C CYS A 118 -17.58 -5.83 3.07
N SER A 119 -17.55 -6.96 3.78
CA SER A 119 -18.70 -7.84 3.98
C SER A 119 -19.91 -7.10 4.58
N MET A 120 -19.68 -6.29 5.61
CA MET A 120 -20.72 -5.50 6.28
C MET A 120 -21.32 -4.39 5.41
N HIS A 121 -20.57 -3.94 4.38
CA HIS A 121 -20.98 -2.84 3.49
C HIS A 121 -21.34 -3.31 2.07
N GLY A 122 -21.46 -4.63 1.86
CA GLY A 122 -21.89 -5.20 0.58
C GLY A 122 -20.87 -5.03 -0.55
N ILE A 123 -19.58 -4.88 -0.21
CA ILE A 123 -18.48 -4.82 -1.19
C ILE A 123 -17.86 -6.21 -1.32
N SER A 124 -17.93 -6.78 -2.52
CA SER A 124 -17.48 -8.15 -2.80
C SER A 124 -16.05 -8.25 -3.32
N ARG A 125 -15.34 -7.12 -3.49
CA ARG A 125 -13.98 -7.07 -4.06
C ARG A 125 -13.07 -6.18 -3.21
N LEU A 126 -11.89 -6.73 -2.84
CA LEU A 126 -10.82 -6.00 -2.17
C LEU A 126 -9.54 -6.16 -2.99
N ALA A 127 -8.97 -5.07 -3.50
CA ALA A 127 -7.75 -5.09 -4.29
C ALA A 127 -6.52 -4.71 -3.45
N LEU A 128 -5.40 -5.38 -3.73
CA LEU A 128 -4.11 -5.19 -3.09
C LEU A 128 -3.04 -4.94 -4.16
N ALA A 129 -2.09 -4.08 -3.87
CA ALA A 129 -0.98 -3.75 -4.75
C ALA A 129 0.25 -4.65 -4.51
N THR A 130 0.05 -5.97 -4.35
CA THR A 130 1.17 -6.91 -4.22
C THR A 130 1.82 -7.14 -5.58
N LEU A 131 3.15 -7.04 -5.64
CA LEU A 131 3.95 -7.20 -6.85
C LEU A 131 4.51 -8.60 -7.02
N GLN A 132 5.05 -8.87 -8.22
CA GLN A 132 5.87 -10.04 -8.49
C GLN A 132 7.10 -10.07 -7.57
N GLY A 133 7.52 -11.28 -7.18
CA GLY A 133 8.75 -11.46 -6.39
C GLY A 133 8.64 -11.07 -4.92
N ASN A 134 7.44 -10.77 -4.41
CA ASN A 134 7.27 -10.55 -2.96
C ASN A 134 7.68 -11.80 -2.19
N PRO A 135 8.71 -11.73 -1.31
CA PRO A 135 9.28 -12.92 -0.68
C PRO A 135 8.44 -13.48 0.48
N PHE A 136 7.43 -12.74 0.94
CA PHE A 136 6.70 -13.08 2.15
C PHE A 136 5.62 -14.14 1.93
N SER A 137 5.56 -15.14 2.79
CA SER A 137 4.60 -16.24 2.70
C SER A 137 3.14 -15.77 2.80
N ASP A 138 2.88 -14.70 3.56
CA ASP A 138 1.57 -14.05 3.73
C ASP A 138 1.20 -13.09 2.58
N ALA A 139 2.02 -13.05 1.53
CA ALA A 139 1.72 -12.42 0.24
C ALA A 139 1.60 -13.44 -0.91
N SER A 140 1.66 -14.74 -0.63
CA SER A 140 1.57 -15.79 -1.64
C SER A 140 0.15 -15.95 -2.20
N PRO A 141 -0.01 -16.40 -3.47
CA PRO A 141 -1.32 -16.70 -4.05
C PRO A 141 -2.11 -17.73 -3.26
N ARG A 142 -1.41 -18.70 -2.67
CA ARG A 142 -2.00 -19.76 -1.84
C ARG A 142 -2.59 -19.16 -0.56
N PHE A 143 -1.83 -18.30 0.12
CA PHE A 143 -2.29 -17.65 1.33
C PHE A 143 -3.58 -16.85 1.09
N PHE A 144 -3.59 -15.95 0.11
CA PHE A 144 -4.76 -15.11 -0.17
C PHE A 144 -6.01 -15.93 -0.48
N ARG A 145 -5.88 -16.98 -1.27
CA ARG A 145 -7.01 -17.87 -1.59
C ARG A 145 -7.55 -18.59 -0.35
N GLN A 146 -6.67 -19.18 0.46
CA GLN A 146 -7.09 -19.90 1.67
C GLN A 146 -7.68 -18.98 2.71
N PHE A 147 -7.12 -17.78 2.86
CA PHE A 147 -7.59 -16.77 3.79
C PHE A 147 -8.99 -16.27 3.41
N ALA A 148 -9.22 -15.94 2.14
CA ALA A 148 -10.54 -15.53 1.65
C ALA A 148 -11.59 -16.64 1.87
N MET A 149 -11.27 -17.90 1.57
CA MET A 149 -12.17 -19.03 1.80
C MET A 149 -12.52 -19.21 3.29
N SER A 150 -11.54 -19.10 4.17
CA SER A 150 -11.75 -19.22 5.62
C SER A 150 -12.67 -18.12 6.14
N LEU A 151 -12.46 -16.89 5.69
CA LEU A 151 -13.29 -15.76 6.10
C LEU A 151 -14.71 -15.86 5.52
N ALA A 152 -14.86 -16.26 4.26
CA ALA A 152 -16.16 -16.50 3.64
C ALA A 152 -16.97 -17.54 4.40
N THR A 153 -16.33 -18.61 4.86
CA THR A 153 -16.96 -19.62 5.72
C THR A 153 -17.45 -19.04 7.04
N ALA A 154 -16.63 -18.18 7.66
CA ALA A 154 -16.96 -17.59 8.97
C ALA A 154 -18.06 -16.52 8.89
N THR A 155 -18.15 -15.80 7.77
CA THR A 155 -19.07 -14.64 7.61
C THR A 155 -20.29 -14.94 6.76
N CYS A 156 -20.32 -16.09 6.08
CA CYS A 156 -21.32 -16.43 5.04
C CYS A 156 -21.40 -15.37 3.92
N THR A 157 -20.29 -14.66 3.66
CA THR A 157 -20.16 -13.65 2.60
C THR A 157 -18.86 -13.83 1.84
N ASP A 158 -18.89 -13.60 0.53
CA ASP A 158 -17.68 -13.70 -0.31
C ASP A 158 -17.10 -12.30 -0.58
N VAL A 159 -15.85 -12.10 -0.17
CA VAL A 159 -15.03 -10.96 -0.58
C VAL A 159 -13.81 -11.49 -1.31
N ASN A 160 -13.73 -11.20 -2.61
CA ASN A 160 -12.64 -11.65 -3.47
C ASN A 160 -11.42 -10.74 -3.31
N ILE A 161 -10.27 -11.33 -3.04
CA ILE A 161 -9.00 -10.61 -3.00
C ILE A 161 -8.45 -10.51 -4.43
N LEU A 162 -8.35 -9.29 -4.94
CA LEU A 162 -7.80 -8.99 -6.26
C LEU A 162 -6.35 -8.53 -6.10
N ARG A 163 -5.48 -8.96 -7.01
CA ARG A 163 -4.07 -8.56 -7.03
C ARG A 163 -3.66 -8.22 -8.47
N PRO A 164 -4.09 -7.05 -9.00
CA PRO A 164 -3.88 -6.72 -10.40
C PRO A 164 -2.41 -6.69 -10.82
N PHE A 165 -1.50 -6.43 -9.88
CA PHE A 165 -0.07 -6.29 -10.10
C PHE A 165 0.76 -7.53 -9.72
N ALA A 166 0.11 -8.67 -9.44
CA ALA A 166 0.79 -9.88 -8.93
C ALA A 166 1.90 -10.44 -9.83
N GLU A 167 1.83 -10.16 -11.13
CA GLU A 167 2.76 -10.61 -12.16
C GLU A 167 3.63 -9.46 -12.71
N MET A 168 3.55 -8.27 -12.10
CA MET A 168 4.22 -7.06 -12.55
C MET A 168 5.38 -6.68 -11.63
N SER A 169 6.47 -6.22 -12.24
CA SER A 169 7.60 -5.61 -11.55
C SER A 169 7.30 -4.17 -11.10
N LYS A 170 8.13 -3.61 -10.23
CA LYS A 170 8.04 -2.21 -9.80
C LYS A 170 8.14 -1.24 -10.99
N ALA A 171 9.04 -1.50 -11.93
CA ALA A 171 9.23 -0.66 -13.12
C ALA A 171 7.98 -0.65 -14.02
N GLU A 172 7.36 -1.80 -14.22
CA GLU A 172 6.14 -1.90 -15.03
C GLU A 172 4.98 -1.12 -14.42
N ILE A 173 4.74 -1.23 -13.11
CA ILE A 173 3.64 -0.49 -12.48
C ILE A 173 3.87 1.02 -12.47
N LEU A 174 5.13 1.47 -12.29
CA LEU A 174 5.48 2.88 -12.38
C LEU A 174 5.21 3.43 -13.79
N GLY A 175 5.44 2.62 -14.83
CA GLY A 175 5.12 2.97 -16.22
C GLY A 175 3.62 3.10 -16.51
N LEU A 176 2.75 2.41 -15.74
CA LEU A 176 1.29 2.47 -15.95
C LEU A 176 0.71 3.86 -15.66
N ARG A 177 1.20 4.53 -14.61
CA ARG A 177 0.63 5.79 -14.11
C ARG A 177 1.73 6.75 -13.64
N SER A 178 2.66 7.05 -14.52
CA SER A 178 3.72 8.05 -14.28
C SER A 178 3.20 9.50 -14.15
N ASP A 179 1.96 9.73 -14.54
CA ASP A 179 1.24 11.00 -14.43
C ASP A 179 0.75 11.33 -13.00
N LEU A 180 0.69 10.33 -12.12
CA LEU A 180 0.23 10.52 -10.75
C LEU A 180 1.22 11.35 -9.92
N PRO A 181 0.72 12.09 -8.90
CA PRO A 181 1.59 12.87 -8.00
C PRO A 181 2.34 11.96 -7.01
N LEU A 182 3.23 11.09 -7.54
CA LEU A 182 3.94 10.08 -6.75
C LEU A 182 4.88 10.67 -5.69
N HIS A 183 5.24 11.95 -5.80
CA HIS A 183 5.98 12.68 -4.76
C HIS A 183 5.19 12.84 -3.45
N LEU A 184 3.86 12.71 -3.48
CA LEU A 184 3.00 12.76 -2.30
C LEU A 184 2.89 11.42 -1.56
N THR A 185 3.47 10.34 -2.11
CA THR A 185 3.43 9.01 -1.49
C THR A 185 4.57 8.82 -0.50
N VAL A 186 4.39 7.93 0.48
CA VAL A 186 5.40 7.61 1.49
C VAL A 186 5.81 6.14 1.43
N SER A 187 7.12 5.87 1.50
CA SER A 187 7.67 4.50 1.59
C SER A 187 8.58 4.33 2.81
N CYS A 188 8.88 5.42 3.50
CA CYS A 188 9.88 5.47 4.56
C CYS A 188 9.46 4.69 5.81
N LEU A 189 10.37 3.89 6.38
CA LEU A 189 10.16 3.15 7.64
C LEU A 189 10.39 4.01 8.88
N ALA A 190 11.10 5.15 8.77
CA ALA A 190 11.39 6.06 9.87
C ALA A 190 11.34 7.52 9.39
N PRO A 191 10.17 8.04 9.01
CA PRO A 191 10.03 9.41 8.50
C PRO A 191 10.47 10.43 9.56
N ARG A 192 11.09 11.53 9.11
CA ARG A 192 11.62 12.60 9.97
C ARG A 192 11.02 13.93 9.54
N ALA A 193 10.27 14.57 10.43
CA ALA A 193 9.64 15.87 10.16
C ALA A 193 8.88 15.90 8.80
N GLY A 194 8.10 14.87 8.50
CA GLY A 194 7.32 14.77 7.26
C GLY A 194 8.12 14.41 6.00
N LYS A 195 9.44 14.11 6.13
CA LYS A 195 10.30 13.72 5.01
C LYS A 195 10.70 12.24 5.12
N HIS A 196 11.07 11.65 3.99
CA HIS A 196 11.72 10.35 3.97
C HIS A 196 13.08 10.43 4.66
N CYS A 197 13.45 9.43 5.49
CA CYS A 197 14.72 9.51 6.24
C CYS A 197 15.97 9.46 5.35
N GLY A 198 15.91 8.83 4.18
CA GLY A 198 17.00 8.70 3.22
C GLY A 198 17.99 7.56 3.51
N VAL A 199 17.82 6.82 4.60
CA VAL A 199 18.80 5.81 5.03
C VAL A 199 18.18 4.43 5.34
N CYS A 200 16.87 4.27 5.29
CA CYS A 200 16.25 2.96 5.52
C CYS A 200 16.13 2.15 4.22
N ASN A 201 15.96 0.83 4.36
CA ASN A 201 15.78 -0.10 3.24
C ASN A 201 14.73 0.39 2.23
N LYS A 202 13.56 0.86 2.68
CA LYS A 202 12.50 1.33 1.79
C LYS A 202 12.74 2.70 1.15
N CYS A 203 13.64 3.52 1.70
CA CYS A 203 14.11 4.72 1.01
C CYS A 203 15.04 4.36 -0.16
N ALA A 204 15.93 3.39 0.03
CA ALA A 204 16.81 2.90 -1.05
C ALA A 204 15.98 2.27 -2.19
N GLU A 205 15.06 1.36 -1.88
CA GLU A 205 14.15 0.76 -2.87
C GLU A 205 13.37 1.83 -3.65
N ARG A 206 12.84 2.85 -2.95
CA ARG A 206 12.12 3.96 -3.57
C ARG A 206 12.98 4.76 -4.52
N ALA A 207 14.17 5.15 -4.08
CA ALA A 207 15.09 5.95 -4.88
C ALA A 207 15.51 5.21 -6.15
N GLU A 208 15.84 3.92 -6.04
CA GLU A 208 16.16 3.08 -7.18
C GLU A 208 14.99 3.00 -8.18
N ALA A 209 13.77 2.74 -7.67
CA ALA A 209 12.59 2.62 -8.50
C ALA A 209 12.27 3.92 -9.25
N LEU A 210 12.34 5.07 -8.58
CA LEU A 210 11.98 6.36 -9.17
C LEU A 210 13.09 6.97 -10.03
N ARG A 211 14.35 6.56 -9.85
CA ARG A 211 15.50 7.06 -10.65
C ARG A 211 15.31 6.93 -12.16
N LEU A 212 14.61 5.89 -12.58
CA LEU A 212 14.37 5.60 -14.01
C LEU A 212 13.13 6.30 -14.57
N MET A 213 12.37 7.02 -13.75
CA MET A 213 11.21 7.76 -14.22
C MET A 213 11.60 9.04 -14.96
N PRO A 214 10.77 9.51 -15.90
CA PRO A 214 10.94 10.84 -16.49
C PRO A 214 10.93 11.91 -15.39
N GLY A 215 12.02 12.68 -15.29
CA GLY A 215 12.19 13.70 -14.24
C GLY A 215 12.90 13.21 -12.97
N GLY A 216 13.25 11.93 -12.89
CA GLY A 216 13.97 11.35 -11.74
C GLY A 216 13.12 11.19 -10.48
N ASP A 217 13.79 11.00 -9.35
CA ASP A 217 13.12 10.86 -8.05
C ASP A 217 12.74 12.24 -7.47
N PRO A 218 11.43 12.57 -7.36
CA PRO A 218 10.96 13.84 -6.80
C PRO A 218 10.90 13.84 -5.26
N THR A 219 11.38 12.79 -4.61
CA THR A 219 11.25 12.60 -3.15
C THR A 219 12.18 13.54 -2.39
N ILE A 220 11.68 14.15 -1.31
CA ILE A 220 12.49 14.94 -0.40
C ILE A 220 12.98 14.04 0.74
N TYR A 221 14.29 13.88 0.83
CA TYR A 221 14.95 13.11 1.87
C TYR A 221 15.50 14.03 2.97
N ALA A 222 15.47 13.55 4.22
CA ALA A 222 16.03 14.28 5.37
C ALA A 222 17.56 14.16 5.45
N ASN A 223 18.13 13.03 4.99
CA ASN A 223 19.56 12.84 4.79
C ASN A 223 19.80 12.60 3.29
N GLU A 224 21.00 12.92 2.82
CA GLU A 224 21.42 12.52 1.48
C GLU A 224 21.41 10.98 1.42
N LEU A 225 20.84 10.45 0.34
CA LEU A 225 20.93 9.02 0.07
C LEU A 225 22.40 8.67 -0.13
N GLY A 226 22.90 7.64 0.54
CA GLY A 226 24.24 7.10 0.34
C GLY A 226 24.43 6.41 -1.01
N LEU A 227 23.82 6.94 -2.06
CA LEU A 227 24.02 6.50 -3.44
C LEU A 227 25.47 6.83 -3.80
N VAL A 228 26.35 5.86 -3.60
CA VAL A 228 27.69 5.92 -4.19
C VAL A 228 27.50 6.07 -5.67
N ASP A 229 27.98 7.21 -6.20
CA ASP A 229 28.13 7.42 -7.64
C ASP A 229 28.92 6.24 -8.23
N GLN A 230 28.23 5.23 -8.71
CA GLN A 230 28.83 4.28 -9.64
C GLN A 230 28.84 4.95 -11.01
N ILE A 231 29.72 5.93 -11.15
CA ILE A 231 30.19 6.40 -12.43
C ILE A 231 31.19 5.34 -12.94
N PHE A 232 30.69 4.47 -13.79
CA PHE A 232 31.53 3.76 -14.76
C PHE A 232 30.80 3.63 -16.09
#